data_e308f765cbd95880ba90b79db53861c8
#
_entry.id   e308f765cbd95880ba90b79db53861c8
#
_cell.length_a   1.000
_cell.length_b   1.000
_cell.length_c   1.000
_cell.angle_alpha   90.00
_cell.angle_beta   90.00
_cell.angle_gamma   90.00
#
_symmetry.space_group_name_H-M   'P 1'
#
loop_
_entity.id
_entity.type
_entity.pdbx_description
1 polymer ?
#
loop_
_entity_poly.entity_id
_entity_poly.type
_entity_poly.pdbx_seq_one_letter_code
_entity_poly.pdbx_strand_id
1 'polypeptide(L)'
;IYGWRGAINAMDRLEAPEARLTWSFRFAETLARFVRNLTALQDRPVEVRGKAPWATRVDAALPRPPFTVLCRTNAGVVGAVVVTHEVHRGRVHVVGGVEELVHLLRDAALLKKGEKRTDPHPDLAMVETWEELEALAEAGYAPAYGVLRLAQEHPDLEALAAYLERVWTLAEVAAGVVVSTAHKAKGREWDRVVL
;
A
#
# COMPACT_ATOMS: atom_id res chain seq x y z
N ILE A 1 13.74 -1.98 0.03
CA ILE A 1 12.45 -1.28 0.11
C ILE A 1 12.55 0.15 -0.43
N TYR A 2 13.66 0.85 -0.22
CA TYR A 2 13.86 2.25 -0.64
C TYR A 2 14.78 2.41 -1.87
N GLY A 3 15.07 1.34 -2.61
CA GLY A 3 15.95 1.37 -3.80
C GLY A 3 15.49 2.35 -4.88
N TRP A 4 14.17 2.51 -5.05
CA TRP A 4 13.57 3.47 -5.97
C TRP A 4 13.87 4.96 -5.64
N ARG A 5 14.27 5.27 -4.41
CA ARG A 5 14.76 6.59 -4.00
C ARG A 5 16.27 6.78 -4.16
N GLY A 6 16.96 5.85 -4.87
CA GLY A 6 18.41 5.88 -4.98
C GLY A 6 19.14 5.49 -3.68
N ALA A 7 18.40 4.96 -2.69
CA ALA A 7 19.00 4.52 -1.44
C ALA A 7 19.87 3.29 -1.67
N ILE A 8 21.12 3.38 -1.26
CA ILE A 8 22.08 2.28 -1.30
C ILE A 8 22.04 1.58 0.07
N ASN A 9 22.06 0.24 0.05
CA ASN A 9 22.14 -0.53 1.29
C ASN A 9 23.50 -0.28 1.98
N ALA A 10 23.50 0.52 3.04
CA ALA A 10 24.72 0.84 3.79
C ALA A 10 25.38 -0.42 4.39
N MET A 11 24.59 -1.45 4.71
CA MET A 11 25.12 -2.72 5.25
C MET A 11 26.04 -3.45 4.26
N ASP A 12 25.77 -3.33 2.95
CA ASP A 12 26.61 -3.96 1.91
C ASP A 12 27.99 -3.29 1.76
N ARG A 13 28.20 -2.13 2.39
CA ARG A 13 29.44 -1.35 2.37
C ARG A 13 30.25 -1.45 3.67
N LEU A 14 29.69 -2.09 4.69
CA LEU A 14 30.38 -2.28 5.95
C LEU A 14 31.28 -3.51 5.85
N GLU A 15 32.58 -3.29 5.98
CA GLU A 15 33.56 -4.36 6.15
C GLU A 15 33.55 -4.88 7.59
N ALA A 16 32.49 -5.60 7.97
CA ALA A 16 32.30 -6.13 9.31
C ALA A 16 31.78 -7.58 9.25
N PRO A 17 32.05 -8.41 10.28
CA PRO A 17 31.44 -9.73 10.36
C PRO A 17 29.91 -9.65 10.28
N GLU A 18 29.32 -10.45 9.41
CA GLU A 18 27.88 -10.48 9.20
C GLU A 18 27.22 -11.52 10.11
N ALA A 19 26.22 -11.11 10.88
CA ALA A 19 25.33 -12.01 11.61
C ALA A 19 23.88 -11.80 11.16
N ARG A 20 23.21 -12.89 10.78
CA ARG A 20 21.84 -12.84 10.25
C ARG A 20 20.85 -13.31 11.31
N LEU A 21 19.82 -12.47 11.56
CA LEU A 21 18.67 -12.84 12.38
C LEU A 21 17.67 -13.59 11.50
N THR A 22 17.61 -14.90 11.62
CA THR A 22 16.77 -15.76 10.77
C THR A 22 15.46 -16.20 11.45
N TRP A 23 15.29 -15.97 12.75
CA TRP A 23 14.10 -16.36 13.48
C TRP A 23 13.13 -15.20 13.67
N SER A 24 11.86 -15.44 13.36
CA SER A 24 10.75 -14.53 13.65
C SER A 24 9.82 -15.15 14.69
N PHE A 25 9.49 -14.39 15.72
CA PHE A 25 8.52 -14.76 16.76
C PHE A 25 7.13 -14.16 16.49
N ARG A 26 7.00 -13.38 15.40
CA ARG A 26 5.75 -12.71 15.00
C ARG A 26 4.80 -13.61 14.20
N PHE A 27 5.33 -14.66 13.57
CA PHE A 27 4.56 -15.57 12.74
C PHE A 27 5.10 -17.00 12.80
N ALA A 28 4.22 -17.96 12.47
CA ALA A 28 4.58 -19.37 12.43
C ALA A 28 5.30 -19.76 11.13
N GLU A 29 5.82 -21.00 11.10
CA GLU A 29 6.63 -21.52 9.98
C GLU A 29 5.87 -21.54 8.64
N THR A 30 4.55 -21.63 8.64
CA THR A 30 3.72 -21.59 7.42
C THR A 30 3.94 -20.29 6.65
N LEU A 31 3.91 -19.14 7.34
CA LEU A 31 4.17 -17.84 6.71
C LEU A 31 5.65 -17.68 6.35
N ALA A 32 6.57 -18.14 7.20
CA ALA A 32 7.99 -18.13 6.89
C ALA A 32 8.31 -18.88 5.58
N ARG A 33 7.72 -20.06 5.39
CA ARG A 33 7.85 -20.84 4.15
C ARG A 33 7.28 -20.10 2.95
N PHE A 34 6.11 -19.46 3.08
CA PHE A 34 5.53 -18.65 2.01
C PHE A 34 6.46 -17.50 1.63
N VAL A 35 7.02 -16.76 2.59
CA VAL A 35 7.98 -15.66 2.35
C VAL A 35 9.24 -16.19 1.66
N ARG A 36 9.84 -17.30 2.11
CA ARG A 36 11.00 -17.89 1.45
C ARG A 36 10.73 -18.28 0.00
N ASN A 37 9.58 -18.91 -0.27
CA ASN A 37 9.19 -19.29 -1.63
C ASN A 37 8.99 -18.06 -2.52
N LEU A 38 8.35 -17.01 -2.01
CA LEU A 38 8.12 -15.76 -2.74
C LEU A 38 9.44 -15.04 -3.06
N THR A 39 10.39 -15.05 -2.13
CA THR A 39 11.69 -14.36 -2.30
C THR A 39 12.75 -15.21 -2.97
N ALA A 40 12.51 -16.50 -3.21
CA ALA A 40 13.45 -17.40 -3.86
C ALA A 40 13.86 -16.98 -5.28
N LEU A 41 13.02 -16.19 -5.95
CA LEU A 41 13.28 -15.63 -7.29
C LEU A 41 14.08 -14.31 -7.25
N GLN A 42 14.43 -13.81 -6.07
CA GLN A 42 15.23 -12.60 -5.91
C GLN A 42 16.73 -12.94 -5.86
N ASP A 43 17.58 -11.99 -6.23
CA ASP A 43 19.05 -12.15 -6.16
C ASP A 43 19.54 -12.46 -4.73
N ARG A 44 18.77 -11.99 -3.73
CA ARG A 44 19.07 -12.26 -2.31
C ARG A 44 17.80 -12.79 -1.64
N PRO A 45 17.58 -14.10 -1.63
CA PRO A 45 16.46 -14.74 -0.95
C PRO A 45 16.47 -14.44 0.55
N VAL A 46 15.29 -14.26 1.12
CA VAL A 46 15.15 -14.03 2.57
C VAL A 46 15.18 -15.37 3.30
N GLU A 47 16.19 -15.54 4.15
CA GLU A 47 16.27 -16.68 5.08
C GLU A 47 15.52 -16.33 6.36
N VAL A 48 14.29 -16.80 6.50
CA VAL A 48 13.48 -16.59 7.70
C VAL A 48 12.81 -17.90 8.13
N ARG A 49 12.73 -18.11 9.44
CA ARG A 49 12.00 -19.21 10.09
C ARG A 49 10.98 -18.64 11.07
N GLY A 50 9.79 -19.22 11.11
CA GLY A 50 8.73 -18.81 12.01
C GLY A 50 8.79 -19.60 13.31
N LYS A 51 8.73 -18.91 14.46
CA LYS A 51 8.78 -19.51 15.79
C LYS A 51 7.64 -19.04 16.69
N ALA A 52 6.62 -18.39 16.11
CA ALA A 52 5.44 -18.04 16.89
C ALA A 52 4.72 -19.31 17.42
N PRO A 53 4.22 -19.27 18.65
CA PRO A 53 3.54 -20.43 19.25
C PRO A 53 2.12 -20.68 18.68
N TRP A 54 1.57 -19.71 17.95
CA TRP A 54 0.25 -19.81 17.31
C TRP A 54 0.35 -20.27 15.87
N ALA A 55 -0.72 -20.88 15.35
CA ALA A 55 -0.81 -21.25 13.95
C ALA A 55 -1.01 -20.03 13.05
N THR A 56 -0.26 -19.96 11.94
CA THR A 56 -0.49 -18.99 10.87
C THR A 56 -0.99 -19.74 9.64
N ARG A 57 -2.10 -19.28 9.06
CA ARG A 57 -2.69 -19.82 7.83
C ARG A 57 -2.48 -18.84 6.68
N VAL A 58 -2.16 -19.36 5.52
CA VAL A 58 -2.09 -18.62 4.26
C VAL A 58 -3.06 -19.28 3.29
N ASP A 59 -4.08 -18.54 2.86
CA ASP A 59 -5.08 -19.01 1.89
C ASP A 59 -5.58 -17.88 1.00
N ALA A 60 -6.39 -18.20 0.01
CA ALA A 60 -6.96 -17.23 -0.94
C ALA A 60 -8.34 -16.70 -0.50
N ALA A 61 -8.90 -17.17 0.60
CA ALA A 61 -10.21 -16.73 1.05
C ALA A 61 -10.14 -15.37 1.74
N LEU A 62 -11.03 -14.44 1.35
CA LEU A 62 -11.21 -13.19 2.06
C LEU A 62 -11.71 -13.46 3.48
N PRO A 63 -11.03 -12.95 4.51
CA PRO A 63 -11.47 -13.10 5.89
C PRO A 63 -12.71 -12.25 6.15
N ARG A 64 -13.48 -12.64 7.17
CA ARG A 64 -14.51 -11.77 7.72
C ARG A 64 -13.86 -10.65 8.56
N PRO A 65 -14.44 -9.44 8.63
CA PRO A 65 -13.96 -8.40 9.53
C PRO A 65 -13.86 -8.90 10.99
N PRO A 66 -12.88 -8.37 11.78
CA PRO A 66 -11.91 -7.37 11.38
C PRO A 66 -10.73 -7.96 10.59
N PHE A 67 -10.23 -7.20 9.61
CA PHE A 67 -9.00 -7.53 8.87
C PHE A 67 -8.30 -6.27 8.36
N THR A 68 -7.05 -6.42 7.91
CA THR A 68 -6.26 -5.33 7.33
C THR A 68 -5.95 -5.62 5.86
N VAL A 69 -6.11 -4.62 4.99
CA VAL A 69 -5.70 -4.68 3.59
C VAL A 69 -4.39 -3.94 3.41
N LEU A 70 -3.39 -4.58 2.84
CA LEU A 70 -2.11 -3.96 2.49
C LEU A 70 -2.01 -3.73 0.99
N CYS A 71 -1.75 -2.50 0.62
CA CYS A 71 -1.63 -2.08 -0.77
C CYS A 71 -0.19 -1.63 -1.09
N ARG A 72 0.17 -1.71 -2.35
CA ARG A 72 1.49 -1.26 -2.82
C ARG A 72 1.56 0.26 -2.99
N THR A 73 0.48 0.89 -3.45
CA THR A 73 0.41 2.32 -3.81
C THR A 73 -0.69 3.05 -3.05
N ASN A 74 -0.62 4.38 -3.00
CA ASN A 74 -1.67 5.23 -2.46
C ASN A 74 -2.99 5.06 -3.25
N ALA A 75 -2.94 5.00 -4.57
CA ALA A 75 -4.12 4.72 -5.39
C ALA A 75 -4.75 3.36 -5.07
N GLY A 76 -3.93 2.33 -4.79
CA GLY A 76 -4.42 1.04 -4.30
C GLY A 76 -5.16 1.14 -2.97
N VAL A 77 -4.69 1.99 -2.05
CA VAL A 77 -5.39 2.26 -0.77
C VAL A 77 -6.76 2.89 -1.03
N VAL A 78 -6.85 3.88 -1.93
CA VAL A 78 -8.14 4.49 -2.30
C VAL A 78 -9.13 3.44 -2.81
N GLY A 79 -8.73 2.62 -3.79
CA GLY A 79 -9.58 1.55 -4.32
C GLY A 79 -10.01 0.55 -3.24
N ALA A 80 -9.09 0.15 -2.35
CA ALA A 80 -9.41 -0.74 -1.23
C ALA A 80 -10.42 -0.13 -0.25
N VAL A 81 -10.34 1.18 0.04
CA VAL A 81 -11.33 1.88 0.89
C VAL A 81 -12.69 1.86 0.24
N VAL A 82 -12.80 2.17 -1.07
CA VAL A 82 -14.08 2.16 -1.80
C VAL A 82 -14.71 0.77 -1.75
N VAL A 83 -14.00 -0.26 -2.22
CA VAL A 83 -14.50 -1.64 -2.26
C VAL A 83 -14.89 -2.15 -0.87
N THR A 84 -14.06 -1.89 0.13
CA THR A 84 -14.32 -2.33 1.50
C THR A 84 -15.58 -1.67 2.09
N HIS A 85 -15.71 -0.35 1.90
CA HIS A 85 -16.88 0.37 2.40
C HIS A 85 -18.17 -0.05 1.68
N GLU A 86 -18.12 -0.30 0.39
CA GLU A 86 -19.28 -0.78 -0.39
C GLU A 86 -19.74 -2.17 0.08
N VAL A 87 -18.79 -3.08 0.33
CA VAL A 87 -19.09 -4.47 0.74
C VAL A 87 -19.55 -4.55 2.20
N HIS A 88 -18.84 -3.87 3.11
CA HIS A 88 -19.04 -4.04 4.56
C HIS A 88 -19.89 -2.93 5.18
N ARG A 89 -20.12 -1.81 4.47
CA ARG A 89 -20.93 -0.65 4.92
C ARG A 89 -20.44 -0.02 6.24
N GLY A 90 -19.26 -0.42 6.71
CA GLY A 90 -18.63 0.09 7.92
C GLY A 90 -17.61 1.18 7.63
N ARG A 91 -17.23 1.94 8.66
CA ARG A 91 -16.11 2.87 8.56
C ARG A 91 -14.81 2.13 8.37
N VAL A 92 -13.93 2.69 7.57
CA VAL A 92 -12.61 2.16 7.25
C VAL A 92 -11.56 3.02 7.94
N HIS A 93 -10.60 2.41 8.62
CA HIS A 93 -9.44 3.12 9.12
C HIS A 93 -8.31 3.08 8.10
N VAL A 94 -7.76 4.25 7.77
CA VAL A 94 -6.57 4.36 6.91
C VAL A 94 -5.36 4.70 7.77
N VAL A 95 -4.35 3.86 7.74
CA VAL A 95 -3.11 4.09 8.50
C VAL A 95 -2.40 5.35 8.01
N GLY A 96 -2.26 6.32 8.90
CA GLY A 96 -1.67 7.63 8.60
C GLY A 96 -2.65 8.65 8.04
N GLY A 97 -3.97 8.38 8.14
CA GLY A 97 -5.01 9.31 7.70
C GLY A 97 -5.29 9.28 6.20
N VAL A 98 -6.21 10.12 5.76
CA VAL A 98 -6.63 10.21 4.34
C VAL A 98 -6.12 11.48 3.64
N GLU A 99 -5.47 12.38 4.34
CA GLU A 99 -5.07 13.70 3.85
C GLU A 99 -4.18 13.59 2.62
N GLU A 100 -3.19 12.68 2.64
CA GLU A 100 -2.29 12.42 1.52
C GLU A 100 -3.05 11.83 0.31
N LEU A 101 -4.04 10.96 0.56
CA LEU A 101 -4.86 10.35 -0.49
C LEU A 101 -5.82 11.37 -1.12
N VAL A 102 -6.40 12.24 -0.30
CA VAL A 102 -7.25 13.36 -0.76
C VAL A 102 -6.41 14.32 -1.61
N HIS A 103 -5.19 14.66 -1.17
CA HIS A 103 -4.27 15.46 -1.95
C HIS A 103 -3.96 14.82 -3.31
N LEU A 104 -3.63 13.51 -3.34
CA LEU A 104 -3.41 12.77 -4.59
C LEU A 104 -4.59 12.88 -5.56
N LEU A 105 -5.81 12.69 -5.07
CA LEU A 105 -7.01 12.71 -5.91
C LEU A 105 -7.32 14.12 -6.44
N ARG A 106 -7.18 15.14 -5.60
CA ARG A 106 -7.38 16.54 -6.01
C ARG A 106 -6.32 17.01 -7.02
N ASP A 107 -5.05 16.63 -6.80
CA ASP A 107 -3.98 16.93 -7.75
C ASP A 107 -4.19 16.21 -9.09
N ALA A 108 -4.60 14.93 -9.06
CA ALA A 108 -4.95 14.19 -10.27
C ALA A 108 -6.17 14.80 -10.99
N ALA A 109 -7.15 15.35 -10.27
CA ALA A 109 -8.28 16.06 -10.86
C ALA A 109 -7.84 17.32 -11.61
N LEU A 110 -6.94 18.13 -11.02
CA LEU A 110 -6.37 19.30 -11.67
C LEU A 110 -5.56 18.92 -12.92
N LEU A 111 -4.72 17.89 -12.81
CA LEU A 111 -3.93 17.36 -13.92
C LEU A 111 -4.83 16.94 -15.09
N LYS A 112 -5.91 16.20 -14.80
CA LYS A 112 -6.89 15.74 -15.80
C LYS A 112 -7.61 16.87 -16.52
N LYS A 113 -7.82 18.02 -15.84
CA LYS A 113 -8.44 19.21 -16.40
C LYS A 113 -7.44 20.13 -17.14
N GLY A 114 -6.13 19.84 -17.07
CA GLY A 114 -5.09 20.71 -17.57
C GLY A 114 -4.95 22.03 -16.77
N GLU A 115 -5.36 22.00 -15.49
CA GLU A 115 -5.30 23.15 -14.61
C GLU A 115 -3.94 23.27 -13.91
N LYS A 116 -3.56 24.49 -13.53
CA LYS A 116 -2.29 24.73 -12.85
C LYS A 116 -2.27 24.08 -11.47
N ARG A 117 -1.24 23.30 -11.21
CA ARG A 117 -0.96 22.67 -9.92
C ARG A 117 0.10 23.47 -9.18
N THR A 118 -0.22 23.95 -7.98
CA THR A 118 0.71 24.74 -7.15
C THR A 118 1.49 23.89 -6.15
N ASP A 119 0.93 22.75 -5.77
CA ASP A 119 1.51 21.79 -4.82
C ASP A 119 1.23 20.37 -5.32
N PRO A 120 1.99 19.89 -6.31
CA PRO A 120 1.76 18.56 -6.88
C PRO A 120 2.09 17.47 -5.87
N HIS A 121 1.21 16.45 -5.80
CA HIS A 121 1.44 15.28 -4.96
C HIS A 121 2.72 14.55 -5.40
N PRO A 122 3.54 14.00 -4.46
CA PRO A 122 4.80 13.34 -4.80
C PRO A 122 4.70 12.23 -5.86
N ASP A 123 3.58 11.48 -5.90
CA ASP A 123 3.35 10.43 -6.89
C ASP A 123 3.09 11.01 -8.30
N LEU A 124 2.76 12.30 -8.42
CA LEU A 124 2.43 13.01 -9.67
C LEU A 124 3.39 14.17 -9.95
N ALA A 125 4.36 14.43 -9.09
CA ALA A 125 5.25 15.62 -9.20
C ALA A 125 6.13 15.64 -10.45
N MET A 126 6.32 14.47 -11.09
CA MET A 126 7.16 14.32 -12.29
C MET A 126 6.41 14.48 -13.61
N VAL A 127 5.09 14.69 -13.57
CA VAL A 127 4.26 14.87 -14.76
C VAL A 127 3.58 16.23 -14.76
N GLU A 128 3.45 16.83 -15.95
CA GLU A 128 2.79 18.12 -16.14
C GLU A 128 1.46 17.97 -16.90
N THR A 129 1.28 16.87 -17.63
CA THR A 129 0.08 16.59 -18.42
C THR A 129 -0.49 15.21 -18.15
N TRP A 130 -1.76 15.03 -18.53
CA TRP A 130 -2.42 13.72 -18.39
C TRP A 130 -1.81 12.67 -19.33
N GLU A 131 -1.40 13.09 -20.52
CA GLU A 131 -0.74 12.25 -21.52
C GLU A 131 0.62 11.72 -21.02
N GLU A 132 1.37 12.54 -20.28
CA GLU A 132 2.62 12.09 -19.64
C GLU A 132 2.33 11.05 -18.54
N LEU A 133 1.24 11.21 -17.79
CA LEU A 133 0.81 10.22 -16.82
C LEU A 133 0.48 8.88 -17.49
N GLU A 134 -0.22 8.91 -18.64
CA GLU A 134 -0.53 7.74 -19.44
C GLU A 134 0.73 7.05 -19.93
N ALA A 135 1.69 7.80 -20.47
CA ALA A 135 2.97 7.26 -20.93
C ALA A 135 3.77 6.61 -19.79
N LEU A 136 3.77 7.20 -18.60
CA LEU A 136 4.42 6.59 -17.43
C LEU A 136 3.74 5.29 -16.99
N ALA A 137 2.42 5.22 -17.06
CA ALA A 137 1.68 4.01 -16.72
C ALA A 137 1.97 2.88 -17.72
N GLU A 138 2.06 3.19 -19.03
CA GLU A 138 2.46 2.25 -20.07
C GLU A 138 3.90 1.77 -19.87
N ALA A 139 4.79 2.63 -19.38
CA ALA A 139 6.16 2.28 -19.01
C ALA A 139 6.23 1.44 -17.70
N GLY A 140 5.09 1.12 -17.07
CA GLY A 140 5.01 0.27 -15.89
C GLY A 140 5.21 1.00 -14.55
N TYR A 141 5.10 2.34 -14.52
CA TYR A 141 5.15 3.08 -13.26
C TYR A 141 3.85 2.88 -12.47
N ALA A 142 3.92 2.07 -11.42
CA ALA A 142 2.75 1.61 -10.66
C ALA A 142 1.86 2.73 -10.06
N PRO A 143 2.39 3.86 -9.54
CA PRO A 143 1.54 4.97 -9.08
C PRO A 143 0.69 5.56 -10.20
N ALA A 144 1.28 5.82 -11.38
CA ALA A 144 0.57 6.36 -12.55
C ALA A 144 -0.55 5.42 -13.00
N TYR A 145 -0.24 4.13 -13.18
CA TYR A 145 -1.24 3.11 -13.51
C TYR A 145 -2.40 3.09 -12.51
N GLY A 146 -2.10 3.18 -11.22
CA GLY A 146 -3.11 3.21 -10.16
C GLY A 146 -4.03 4.41 -10.26
N VAL A 147 -3.49 5.61 -10.53
CA VAL A 147 -4.27 6.86 -10.69
C VAL A 147 -5.15 6.80 -11.93
N LEU A 148 -4.62 6.33 -13.07
CA LEU A 148 -5.41 6.16 -14.30
C LEU A 148 -6.59 5.22 -14.09
N ARG A 149 -6.36 4.09 -13.43
CA ARG A 149 -7.41 3.13 -13.13
C ARG A 149 -8.50 3.74 -12.25
N LEU A 150 -8.12 4.47 -11.20
CA LEU A 150 -9.07 5.20 -10.36
C LEU A 150 -9.89 6.21 -11.16
N ALA A 151 -9.25 6.96 -12.08
CA ALA A 151 -9.93 7.96 -12.91
C ALA A 151 -10.85 7.34 -13.98
N GLN A 152 -10.63 6.08 -14.36
CA GLN A 152 -11.54 5.31 -15.21
C GLN A 152 -12.74 4.77 -14.43
N GLU A 153 -12.49 4.20 -13.25
CA GLU A 153 -13.52 3.64 -12.36
C GLU A 153 -14.36 4.75 -11.71
N HIS A 154 -13.75 5.91 -11.42
CA HIS A 154 -14.36 7.06 -10.76
C HIS A 154 -14.02 8.34 -11.55
N PRO A 155 -14.80 8.71 -12.57
CA PRO A 155 -14.50 9.87 -13.43
C PRO A 155 -14.39 11.21 -12.70
N ASP A 156 -15.13 11.38 -11.59
CA ASP A 156 -15.09 12.54 -10.71
C ASP A 156 -14.18 12.26 -9.49
N LEU A 157 -12.90 12.60 -9.65
CA LEU A 157 -11.89 12.42 -8.60
C LEU A 157 -12.08 13.36 -7.39
N GLU A 158 -12.71 14.52 -7.59
CA GLU A 158 -13.05 15.44 -6.49
C GLU A 158 -14.16 14.84 -5.60
N ALA A 159 -15.19 14.27 -6.21
CA ALA A 159 -16.24 13.55 -5.48
C ALA A 159 -15.66 12.33 -4.74
N LEU A 160 -14.68 11.64 -5.34
CA LEU A 160 -13.99 10.53 -4.69
C LEU A 160 -13.16 11.00 -3.48
N ALA A 161 -12.48 12.14 -3.56
CA ALA A 161 -11.76 12.74 -2.45
C ALA A 161 -12.72 13.07 -1.27
N ALA A 162 -13.85 13.73 -1.56
CA ALA A 162 -14.87 14.01 -0.55
C ALA A 162 -15.50 12.73 0.03
N TYR A 163 -15.62 11.68 -0.77
CA TYR A 163 -16.09 10.37 -0.31
C TYR A 163 -15.11 9.77 0.72
N LEU A 164 -13.80 9.80 0.49
CA LEU A 164 -12.81 9.31 1.44
C LEU A 164 -12.90 10.04 2.77
N GLU A 165 -12.99 11.37 2.76
CA GLU A 165 -13.12 12.20 3.98
C GLU A 165 -14.35 11.81 4.81
N ARG A 166 -15.42 11.33 4.17
CA ARG A 166 -16.66 10.95 4.84
C ARG A 166 -16.62 9.54 5.44
N VAL A 167 -15.98 8.57 4.76
CA VAL A 167 -16.09 7.15 5.12
C VAL A 167 -14.99 6.66 6.05
N TRP A 168 -13.90 7.39 6.18
CA TRP A 168 -12.82 7.00 7.06
C TRP A 168 -13.12 7.28 8.54
N THR A 169 -12.37 6.66 9.44
CA THR A 169 -12.39 6.93 10.88
C THR A 169 -10.98 6.99 11.44
N LEU A 170 -10.77 7.93 12.39
CA LEU A 170 -9.49 8.04 13.09
C LEU A 170 -9.26 6.88 14.05
N ALA A 171 -10.33 6.29 14.61
CA ALA A 171 -10.23 5.20 15.58
C ALA A 171 -10.07 3.85 14.88
N GLU A 172 -8.86 3.28 14.87
CA GLU A 172 -8.56 1.96 14.32
C GLU A 172 -9.42 0.86 14.97
N VAL A 173 -9.62 0.93 16.28
CA VAL A 173 -10.41 -0.05 17.05
C VAL A 173 -11.89 -0.05 16.65
N ALA A 174 -12.40 1.08 16.17
CA ALA A 174 -13.81 1.19 15.73
C ALA A 174 -14.02 0.79 14.26
N ALA A 175 -12.94 0.52 13.54
CA ALA A 175 -13.00 0.14 12.15
C ALA A 175 -13.16 -1.38 12.01
N GLY A 176 -14.08 -1.81 11.15
CA GLY A 176 -14.17 -3.23 10.76
C GLY A 176 -13.02 -3.63 9.83
N VAL A 177 -12.48 -2.66 9.09
CA VAL A 177 -11.34 -2.88 8.20
C VAL A 177 -10.32 -1.75 8.33
N VAL A 178 -9.06 -2.13 8.34
CA VAL A 178 -7.90 -1.23 8.28
C VAL A 178 -7.31 -1.33 6.89
N VAL A 179 -6.93 -0.20 6.29
CA VAL A 179 -6.24 -0.16 5.00
C VAL A 179 -4.92 0.59 5.15
N SER A 180 -3.86 0.06 4.56
CA SER A 180 -2.53 0.66 4.64
C SER A 180 -1.70 0.41 3.39
N THR A 181 -0.74 1.27 3.10
CA THR A 181 0.36 0.87 2.22
C THR A 181 1.33 -0.04 2.98
N ALA A 182 2.03 -0.93 2.27
CA ALA A 182 3.07 -1.79 2.85
C ALA A 182 4.16 -0.97 3.59
N HIS A 183 4.45 0.25 3.13
CA HIS A 183 5.41 1.14 3.79
C HIS A 183 4.92 1.66 5.14
N LYS A 184 3.68 2.13 5.22
CA LYS A 184 3.07 2.63 6.47
C LYS A 184 2.77 1.49 7.45
N ALA A 185 2.64 0.27 6.96
CA ALA A 185 2.44 -0.95 7.75
C ALA A 185 3.72 -1.45 8.44
N LYS A 186 4.89 -0.95 8.07
CA LYS A 186 6.16 -1.40 8.65
C LYS A 186 6.18 -1.22 10.17
N GLY A 187 6.45 -2.31 10.90
CA GLY A 187 6.48 -2.34 12.36
C GLY A 187 5.12 -2.57 13.03
N ARG A 188 4.04 -2.65 12.27
CA ARG A 188 2.71 -3.00 12.77
C ARG A 188 2.45 -4.50 12.67
N GLU A 189 1.45 -4.96 13.40
CA GLU A 189 1.01 -6.36 13.44
C GLU A 189 -0.51 -6.41 13.47
N TRP A 190 -1.09 -7.35 12.71
CA TRP A 190 -2.53 -7.61 12.67
C TRP A 190 -2.79 -9.11 12.54
N ASP A 191 -3.88 -9.56 13.12
CA ASP A 191 -4.25 -10.99 13.13
C ASP A 191 -4.64 -11.52 11.75
N ARG A 192 -5.23 -10.67 10.90
CA ARG A 192 -5.72 -11.03 9.57
C ARG A 192 -5.30 -9.97 8.56
N VAL A 193 -4.58 -10.40 7.54
CA VAL A 193 -4.05 -9.51 6.50
C VAL A 193 -4.42 -10.03 5.13
N VAL A 194 -4.87 -9.12 4.26
CA VAL A 194 -5.13 -9.30 2.82
C VAL A 194 -4.07 -8.52 2.04
N LEU A 195 -3.50 -9.12 1.00
CA LEU A 195 -2.49 -8.53 0.13
C LEU A 195 -3.06 -8.27 -1.26
#